data_fab10c1e00d0317e7e210dca1f34fcd5
#
_entry.id   fab10c1e00d0317e7e210dca1f34fcd5
#
_cell.length_a   1.000
_cell.length_b   1.000
_cell.length_c   1.000
_cell.angle_alpha   90.00
_cell.angle_beta   90.00
_cell.angle_gamma   90.00
#
_symmetry.space_group_name_H-M   'P 1'
#
loop_
_entity.id
_entity.type
_entity.pdbx_description
1 polymer ?
#
loop_
_entity_poly.entity_id
_entity_poly.type
_entity_poly.pdbx_seq_one_letter_code
_entity_poly.pdbx_strand_id
1 'polypeptide(L)'
;MRTERIKTDVLIIGGGTAGCFAAYVIGQKSERKVLIAEKANIKRSGCLAAGVNALNAYITEGRVPQDYVDYAKKDAHGIVREDLLLSMSERLNHVTKVMEDLGLVILKDENGKYVARGNRNIKINGENMKPILAKAAAEQENVTVLNHVNITDYKTENGKITGAVGFGVNEDIFYDIDAEAVLCATGGAAGLYRPNNPGFSRHKMWYPPFNTGAGYAMGLLSGAEMTTFEMRFIALRCKDTIAPTGTIAQGVGARQVNAHGDIYETKYGLTTSQRVYGTVMENREGNGPCYLRTEGISKEQEQDLYKAYLNMAPSQTLKWMEAARVLRKKRRDRRYRAIYRRRTYSQRLLGRQ
;
A
#
# COMPACT_ATOMS: atom_id res chain seq x y z
N MET A 1 -8.25 29.36 -20.86
CA MET A 1 -7.91 28.89 -19.49
C MET A 1 -7.92 30.10 -18.55
N ARG A 2 -8.76 30.09 -17.52
CA ARG A 2 -8.80 31.12 -16.46
C ARG A 2 -7.66 30.86 -15.48
N THR A 3 -7.02 31.91 -14.99
CA THR A 3 -6.02 31.79 -13.92
C THR A 3 -6.66 32.08 -12.56
N GLU A 4 -6.47 31.18 -11.62
CA GLU A 4 -6.87 31.35 -10.22
C GLU A 4 -5.62 31.47 -9.36
N ARG A 5 -5.49 32.60 -8.66
CA ARG A 5 -4.37 32.89 -7.76
C ARG A 5 -4.79 32.66 -6.33
N ILE A 6 -4.05 31.84 -5.61
CA ILE A 6 -4.33 31.46 -4.23
C ILE A 6 -3.10 31.74 -3.38
N LYS A 7 -3.32 32.24 -2.18
CA LYS A 7 -2.27 32.40 -1.16
C LYS A 7 -2.64 31.59 0.10
N THR A 8 -1.68 30.80 0.56
CA THR A 8 -1.82 29.97 1.77
C THR A 8 -0.51 29.97 2.56
N ASP A 9 -0.54 29.57 3.84
CA ASP A 9 0.71 29.42 4.60
C ASP A 9 1.36 28.09 4.27
N VAL A 10 0.56 27.02 4.16
CA VAL A 10 1.05 25.66 3.85
C VAL A 10 0.28 25.08 2.68
N LEU A 11 1.00 24.70 1.62
CA LEU A 11 0.46 23.92 0.52
C LEU A 11 0.82 22.45 0.68
N ILE A 12 -0.17 21.56 0.67
CA ILE A 12 0.00 20.12 0.67
C ILE A 12 -0.38 19.58 -0.71
N ILE A 13 0.59 18.99 -1.41
CA ILE A 13 0.39 18.40 -2.74
C ILE A 13 0.11 16.92 -2.58
N GLY A 14 -1.15 16.53 -2.77
CA GLY A 14 -1.64 15.17 -2.62
C GLY A 14 -2.42 14.94 -1.33
N GLY A 15 -3.70 14.67 -1.46
CA GLY A 15 -4.64 14.36 -0.37
C GLY A 15 -4.69 12.87 -0.01
N GLY A 16 -3.59 12.14 -0.16
CA GLY A 16 -3.44 10.77 0.32
C GLY A 16 -3.41 10.69 1.85
N THR A 17 -3.03 9.55 2.41
CA THR A 17 -2.96 9.36 3.87
C THR A 17 -2.01 10.35 4.52
N ALA A 18 -0.81 10.53 3.96
CA ALA A 18 0.20 11.44 4.50
C ALA A 18 -0.28 12.89 4.47
N GLY A 19 -0.83 13.35 3.33
CA GLY A 19 -1.33 14.71 3.19
C GLY A 19 -2.52 15.03 4.09
N CYS A 20 -3.48 14.10 4.19
CA CYS A 20 -4.61 14.26 5.12
C CYS A 20 -4.17 14.32 6.58
N PHE A 21 -3.24 13.43 6.97
CA PHE A 21 -2.75 13.40 8.36
C PHE A 21 -1.97 14.68 8.70
N ALA A 22 -1.12 15.15 7.77
CA ALA A 22 -0.39 16.41 7.95
C ALA A 22 -1.36 17.61 8.09
N ALA A 23 -2.36 17.70 7.20
CA ALA A 23 -3.36 18.77 7.29
C ALA A 23 -4.13 18.73 8.61
N TYR A 24 -4.56 17.54 9.05
CA TYR A 24 -5.21 17.36 10.34
C TYR A 24 -4.35 17.86 11.50
N VAL A 25 -3.05 17.43 11.54
CA VAL A 25 -2.15 17.82 12.64
C VAL A 25 -1.86 19.34 12.63
N ILE A 26 -1.66 19.94 11.45
CA ILE A 26 -1.43 21.38 11.33
C ILE A 26 -2.70 22.13 11.77
N GLY A 27 -3.88 21.68 11.33
CA GLY A 27 -5.16 22.26 11.71
C GLY A 27 -5.42 22.24 13.21
N GLN A 28 -5.04 21.15 13.90
CA GLN A 28 -5.19 21.00 15.34
C GLN A 28 -4.18 21.83 16.17
N LYS A 29 -3.01 22.14 15.60
CA LYS A 29 -1.88 22.70 16.36
C LYS A 29 -1.52 24.13 15.99
N SER A 30 -2.17 24.72 15.01
CA SER A 30 -1.84 26.06 14.54
C SER A 30 -3.02 26.73 13.84
N GLU A 31 -2.96 28.05 13.74
CA GLU A 31 -3.88 28.89 12.95
C GLU A 31 -3.45 29.05 11.49
N ARG A 32 -2.40 28.33 11.05
CA ARG A 32 -1.87 28.40 9.69
C ARG A 32 -2.90 27.93 8.67
N LYS A 33 -3.11 28.72 7.62
CA LYS A 33 -3.97 28.37 6.50
C LYS A 33 -3.31 27.23 5.70
N VAL A 34 -4.03 26.13 5.57
CA VAL A 34 -3.57 24.95 4.84
C VAL A 34 -4.41 24.74 3.59
N LEU A 35 -3.75 24.54 2.47
CA LEU A 35 -4.40 24.18 1.22
C LEU A 35 -3.96 22.78 0.80
N ILE A 36 -4.89 21.85 0.63
CA ILE A 36 -4.63 20.54 0.02
C ILE A 36 -5.01 20.60 -1.45
N ALA A 37 -4.04 20.38 -2.35
CA ALA A 37 -4.30 20.18 -3.77
C ALA A 37 -4.28 18.68 -4.09
N GLU A 38 -5.45 18.11 -4.40
CA GLU A 38 -5.63 16.68 -4.68
C GLU A 38 -6.04 16.46 -6.14
N LYS A 39 -5.27 15.65 -6.86
CA LYS A 39 -5.52 15.36 -8.28
C LYS A 39 -6.83 14.62 -8.54
N ALA A 40 -7.24 13.76 -7.61
CA ALA A 40 -8.51 13.03 -7.67
C ALA A 40 -9.51 13.61 -6.67
N ASN A 41 -10.03 12.81 -5.77
CA ASN A 41 -10.92 13.24 -4.69
C ASN A 41 -10.37 12.78 -3.34
N ILE A 42 -10.23 13.72 -2.41
CA ILE A 42 -9.64 13.47 -1.09
C ILE A 42 -10.32 12.31 -0.34
N LYS A 43 -11.62 12.10 -0.53
CA LYS A 43 -12.39 11.05 0.18
C LYS A 43 -11.88 9.65 -0.08
N ARG A 44 -11.39 9.39 -1.30
CA ARG A 44 -10.94 8.04 -1.72
C ARG A 44 -9.68 8.08 -2.60
N SER A 45 -8.79 9.05 -2.45
CA SER A 45 -7.50 9.09 -3.14
C SER A 45 -6.39 8.38 -2.37
N GLY A 46 -5.29 8.08 -3.08
CA GLY A 46 -4.11 7.43 -2.51
C GLY A 46 -4.19 5.90 -2.43
N CYS A 47 -3.10 5.27 -2.02
CA CYS A 47 -2.99 3.80 -2.00
C CYS A 47 -3.87 3.13 -0.93
N LEU A 48 -4.23 3.82 0.15
CA LEU A 48 -5.13 3.31 1.19
C LEU A 48 -6.62 3.48 0.87
N ALA A 49 -6.97 4.02 -0.30
CA ALA A 49 -8.36 4.17 -0.74
C ALA A 49 -9.11 2.82 -0.83
N ALA A 50 -8.39 1.73 -1.10
CA ALA A 50 -8.94 0.38 -1.16
C ALA A 50 -9.15 -0.27 0.21
N GLY A 51 -8.73 0.39 1.30
CA GLY A 51 -8.72 -0.17 2.64
C GLY A 51 -7.56 -1.14 2.90
N VAL A 52 -7.31 -1.42 4.16
CA VAL A 52 -6.28 -2.36 4.63
C VAL A 52 -6.79 -3.12 5.84
N ASN A 53 -6.25 -4.31 6.09
CA ASN A 53 -6.66 -5.18 7.20
C ASN A 53 -5.60 -5.29 8.32
N ALA A 54 -4.49 -4.59 8.15
CA ALA A 54 -3.43 -4.52 9.14
C ALA A 54 -2.66 -3.21 9.03
N LEU A 55 -2.19 -2.68 10.15
CA LEU A 55 -1.12 -1.71 10.20
C LEU A 55 0.19 -2.47 10.28
N ASN A 56 1.03 -2.33 9.25
CA ASN A 56 2.29 -3.06 9.13
C ASN A 56 3.48 -2.34 9.76
N ALA A 57 3.23 -1.22 10.41
CA ALA A 57 4.20 -0.38 11.09
C ALA A 57 3.64 -0.05 12.47
N TYR A 58 3.98 -0.86 13.47
CA TYR A 58 3.58 -0.73 14.84
C TYR A 58 4.65 -1.35 15.75
N ILE A 59 4.99 -0.70 16.83
CA ILE A 59 5.93 -1.21 17.81
C ILE A 59 5.14 -2.05 18.81
N THR A 60 5.19 -3.38 18.65
CA THR A 60 4.47 -4.32 19.50
C THR A 60 5.13 -4.43 20.89
N GLU A 61 4.39 -4.95 21.86
CA GLU A 61 4.90 -5.15 23.23
C GLU A 61 6.22 -5.93 23.24
N GLY A 62 7.19 -5.47 24.05
CA GLY A 62 8.54 -6.03 24.12
C GLY A 62 9.48 -5.63 22.98
N ARG A 63 9.07 -4.72 22.10
CA ARG A 63 9.86 -4.16 21.01
C ARG A 63 10.14 -2.68 21.23
N VAL A 64 11.18 -2.20 20.52
CA VAL A 64 11.57 -0.79 20.52
C VAL A 64 11.61 -0.23 19.09
N PRO A 65 11.56 1.09 18.89
CA PRO A 65 11.64 1.70 17.57
C PRO A 65 12.83 1.24 16.73
N GLN A 66 13.98 0.98 17.37
CA GLN A 66 15.18 0.49 16.70
C GLN A 66 14.97 -0.87 16.01
N ASP A 67 14.15 -1.76 16.58
CA ASP A 67 13.83 -3.05 15.95
C ASP A 67 13.20 -2.90 14.55
N TYR A 68 12.44 -1.80 14.36
CA TYR A 68 11.84 -1.49 13.06
C TYR A 68 12.91 -1.05 12.06
N VAL A 69 13.86 -0.24 12.51
CA VAL A 69 15.00 0.21 11.69
C VAL A 69 15.87 -0.97 11.27
N ASP A 70 16.22 -1.83 12.22
CA ASP A 70 17.05 -3.02 11.99
C ASP A 70 16.38 -4.00 11.00
N TYR A 71 15.06 -4.17 11.13
CA TYR A 71 14.29 -4.94 10.14
C TYR A 71 14.37 -4.33 8.75
N ALA A 72 14.13 -3.03 8.61
CA ALA A 72 14.15 -2.35 7.32
C ALA A 72 15.55 -2.37 6.70
N LYS A 73 16.59 -2.15 7.51
CA LYS A 73 17.99 -2.24 7.09
C LYS A 73 18.35 -3.61 6.55
N LYS A 74 17.93 -4.66 7.27
CA LYS A 74 18.14 -6.06 6.83
C LYS A 74 17.40 -6.38 5.53
N ASP A 75 16.13 -5.96 5.41
CA ASP A 75 15.31 -6.23 4.21
C ASP A 75 15.82 -5.49 2.98
N ALA A 76 16.38 -4.30 3.17
CA ALA A 76 16.94 -3.44 2.12
C ALA A 76 18.47 -3.62 1.91
N HIS A 77 19.09 -4.63 2.51
CA HIS A 77 20.54 -4.88 2.40
C HIS A 77 21.41 -3.65 2.77
N GLY A 78 20.97 -2.88 3.76
CA GLY A 78 21.69 -1.70 4.23
C GLY A 78 21.37 -0.38 3.51
N ILE A 79 20.62 -0.43 2.41
CA ILE A 79 20.27 0.77 1.63
C ILE A 79 19.05 1.46 2.25
N VAL A 80 19.25 2.14 3.37
CA VAL A 80 18.22 2.89 4.11
C VAL A 80 18.80 4.14 4.77
N ARG A 81 17.95 5.12 5.00
CA ARG A 81 18.20 6.27 5.88
C ARG A 81 17.71 5.92 7.29
N GLU A 82 18.62 5.39 8.10
CA GLU A 82 18.31 4.90 9.46
C GLU A 82 17.77 6.01 10.36
N ASP A 83 18.31 7.22 10.24
CA ASP A 83 17.87 8.41 10.97
C ASP A 83 16.39 8.77 10.68
N LEU A 84 15.98 8.75 9.43
CA LEU A 84 14.59 9.01 9.03
C LEU A 84 13.65 7.88 9.48
N LEU A 85 14.09 6.63 9.37
CA LEU A 85 13.31 5.49 9.82
C LEU A 85 13.13 5.50 11.35
N LEU A 86 14.17 5.85 12.12
CA LEU A 86 14.08 5.95 13.58
C LEU A 86 13.09 7.05 13.99
N SER A 87 13.26 8.26 13.44
CA SER A 87 12.35 9.38 13.68
C SER A 87 10.89 9.04 13.41
N MET A 88 10.63 8.28 12.32
CA MET A 88 9.30 7.80 11.99
C MET A 88 8.83 6.73 13.00
N SER A 89 9.68 5.75 13.32
CA SER A 89 9.30 4.60 14.15
C SER A 89 8.95 4.97 15.58
N GLU A 90 9.59 5.99 16.13
CA GLU A 90 9.27 6.56 17.45
C GLU A 90 7.84 7.11 17.56
N ARG A 91 7.21 7.43 16.42
CA ARG A 91 5.87 8.02 16.39
C ARG A 91 4.76 7.05 15.98
N LEU A 92 5.08 5.84 15.55
CA LEU A 92 4.11 4.89 14.99
C LEU A 92 2.94 4.58 15.94
N ASN A 93 3.24 4.32 17.21
CA ASN A 93 2.21 3.97 18.18
C ASN A 93 1.33 5.19 18.54
N HIS A 94 1.93 6.38 18.65
CA HIS A 94 1.18 7.61 18.84
C HIS A 94 0.23 7.89 17.68
N VAL A 95 0.71 7.81 16.43
CA VAL A 95 -0.12 8.01 15.23
C VAL A 95 -1.24 6.97 15.16
N THR A 96 -0.96 5.72 15.53
CA THR A 96 -1.97 4.67 15.61
C THR A 96 -3.07 5.01 16.61
N LYS A 97 -2.71 5.53 17.78
CA LYS A 97 -3.69 5.96 18.79
C LYS A 97 -4.56 7.13 18.29
N VAL A 98 -3.96 8.11 17.63
CA VAL A 98 -4.72 9.20 17.00
C VAL A 98 -5.72 8.66 15.97
N MET A 99 -5.33 7.66 15.17
CA MET A 99 -6.24 7.05 14.19
C MET A 99 -7.39 6.30 14.86
N GLU A 100 -7.14 5.62 15.99
CA GLU A 100 -8.18 4.97 16.79
C GLU A 100 -9.17 6.02 17.34
N ASP A 101 -8.65 7.12 17.88
CA ASP A 101 -9.47 8.21 18.42
C ASP A 101 -10.34 8.89 17.36
N LEU A 102 -9.86 8.91 16.10
CA LEU A 102 -10.64 9.37 14.94
C LEU A 102 -11.66 8.34 14.45
N GLY A 103 -11.71 7.15 15.02
CA GLY A 103 -12.70 6.12 14.72
C GLY A 103 -12.18 4.94 13.88
N LEU A 104 -10.86 4.77 13.70
CA LEU A 104 -10.32 3.56 13.11
C LEU A 104 -10.54 2.37 14.04
N VAL A 105 -11.20 1.34 13.54
CA VAL A 105 -11.43 0.11 14.31
C VAL A 105 -10.17 -0.74 14.35
N ILE A 106 -9.54 -0.83 15.52
CA ILE A 106 -8.40 -1.70 15.80
C ILE A 106 -8.93 -2.91 16.58
N LEU A 107 -8.56 -4.12 16.14
CA LEU A 107 -9.01 -5.34 16.81
C LEU A 107 -8.28 -5.51 18.14
N LYS A 108 -9.06 -5.79 19.20
CA LYS A 108 -8.58 -6.03 20.56
C LYS A 108 -8.89 -7.45 21.00
N ASP A 109 -8.03 -8.00 21.82
CA ASP A 109 -8.26 -9.27 22.50
C ASP A 109 -9.17 -9.08 23.75
N GLU A 110 -9.42 -10.14 24.47
CA GLU A 110 -10.25 -10.17 25.69
C GLU A 110 -9.72 -9.28 26.83
N ASN A 111 -8.43 -8.94 26.80
CA ASN A 111 -7.77 -8.06 27.76
C ASN A 111 -7.71 -6.60 27.28
N GLY A 112 -8.31 -6.28 26.12
CA GLY A 112 -8.29 -4.95 25.54
C GLY A 112 -6.98 -4.58 24.84
N LYS A 113 -6.03 -5.49 24.68
CA LYS A 113 -4.78 -5.27 23.94
C LYS A 113 -5.00 -5.42 22.45
N TYR A 114 -4.24 -4.66 21.64
CA TYR A 114 -4.30 -4.78 20.19
C TYR A 114 -3.86 -6.18 19.72
N VAL A 115 -4.65 -6.80 18.86
CA VAL A 115 -4.32 -8.10 18.29
C VAL A 115 -3.14 -7.98 17.35
N ALA A 116 -1.99 -8.49 17.79
CA ALA A 116 -0.77 -8.51 17.01
C ALA A 116 -0.86 -9.52 15.84
N ARG A 117 -0.17 -9.19 14.74
CA ARG A 117 0.06 -10.09 13.61
C ARG A 117 1.56 -10.14 13.33
N GLY A 118 2.24 -11.07 13.99
CA GLY A 118 3.71 -11.08 14.01
C GLY A 118 4.28 -9.96 14.90
N ASN A 119 5.52 -9.54 14.63
CA ASN A 119 6.31 -8.73 15.57
C ASN A 119 6.21 -7.21 15.36
N ARG A 120 5.45 -6.74 14.36
CA ARG A 120 5.41 -5.31 13.98
C ARG A 120 4.08 -4.88 13.36
N ASN A 121 3.08 -5.71 13.41
CA ASN A 121 1.80 -5.47 12.76
C ASN A 121 0.67 -5.68 13.76
N ILE A 122 -0.40 -4.89 13.61
CA ILE A 122 -1.65 -5.09 14.34
C ILE A 122 -2.81 -5.25 13.36
N LYS A 123 -3.82 -6.03 13.76
CA LYS A 123 -5.04 -6.25 12.95
C LYS A 123 -5.98 -5.06 13.08
N ILE A 124 -6.51 -4.60 11.96
CA ILE A 124 -7.50 -3.52 11.90
C ILE A 124 -8.63 -3.86 10.94
N ASN A 125 -9.76 -3.17 11.09
CA ASN A 125 -10.78 -3.07 10.07
C ASN A 125 -10.65 -1.69 9.39
N GLY A 126 -9.78 -1.62 8.39
CA GLY A 126 -9.30 -0.38 7.79
C GLY A 126 -9.95 0.00 6.47
N GLU A 127 -11.14 -0.52 6.16
CA GLU A 127 -11.89 -0.11 4.96
C GLU A 127 -12.18 1.40 4.92
N ASN A 128 -12.47 1.96 6.09
CA ASN A 128 -12.81 3.38 6.26
C ASN A 128 -11.63 4.25 6.68
N MET A 129 -10.42 3.72 6.73
CA MET A 129 -9.24 4.48 7.17
C MET A 129 -9.05 5.77 6.37
N LYS A 130 -9.16 5.70 5.04
CA LYS A 130 -9.00 6.89 4.18
C LYS A 130 -10.16 7.89 4.34
N PRO A 131 -11.45 7.50 4.30
CA PRO A 131 -12.56 8.39 4.61
C PRO A 131 -12.48 9.07 5.99
N ILE A 132 -12.05 8.36 7.03
CA ILE A 132 -11.86 8.91 8.38
C ILE A 132 -10.84 10.06 8.33
N LEU A 133 -9.67 9.83 7.76
CA LEU A 133 -8.63 10.87 7.63
C LEU A 133 -9.06 12.05 6.74
N ALA A 134 -9.73 11.75 5.62
CA ALA A 134 -10.21 12.81 4.73
C ALA A 134 -11.22 13.72 5.43
N LYS A 135 -12.13 13.14 6.23
CA LYS A 135 -13.09 13.86 7.03
C LYS A 135 -12.38 14.69 8.09
N ALA A 136 -11.52 14.08 8.89
CA ALA A 136 -10.79 14.75 9.95
C ALA A 136 -9.96 15.95 9.45
N ALA A 137 -9.33 15.83 8.27
CA ALA A 137 -8.60 16.93 7.64
C ALA A 137 -9.53 18.05 7.14
N ALA A 138 -10.62 17.68 6.46
CA ALA A 138 -11.52 18.65 5.84
C ALA A 138 -12.43 19.40 6.86
N GLU A 139 -12.58 18.89 8.07
CA GLU A 139 -13.35 19.51 9.16
C GLU A 139 -12.52 20.52 9.97
N GLN A 140 -11.22 20.70 9.69
CA GLN A 140 -10.42 21.75 10.31
C GLN A 140 -10.78 23.10 9.69
N GLU A 141 -11.05 24.11 10.51
CA GLU A 141 -11.51 25.45 10.07
C GLU A 141 -10.49 26.15 9.16
N ASN A 142 -9.20 25.90 9.39
CA ASN A 142 -8.08 26.51 8.63
C ASN A 142 -7.59 25.63 7.48
N VAL A 143 -8.28 24.54 7.13
CA VAL A 143 -7.93 23.63 6.02
C VAL A 143 -8.90 23.77 4.85
N THR A 144 -8.38 24.11 3.69
CA THR A 144 -9.12 24.13 2.42
C THR A 144 -8.70 22.98 1.54
N VAL A 145 -9.65 22.33 0.87
CA VAL A 145 -9.38 21.20 -0.03
C VAL A 145 -9.81 21.54 -1.44
N LEU A 146 -8.86 21.49 -2.38
CA LEU A 146 -9.11 21.54 -3.81
C LEU A 146 -9.00 20.12 -4.39
N ASN A 147 -10.12 19.54 -4.75
CA ASN A 147 -10.16 18.29 -5.50
C ASN A 147 -10.01 18.55 -7.00
N HIS A 148 -9.52 17.56 -7.73
CA HIS A 148 -9.33 17.64 -9.19
C HIS A 148 -8.34 18.72 -9.62
N VAL A 149 -7.32 18.98 -8.81
CA VAL A 149 -6.22 19.91 -9.12
C VAL A 149 -4.92 19.13 -9.20
N ASN A 150 -4.32 19.11 -10.36
CA ASN A 150 -3.04 18.47 -10.63
C ASN A 150 -1.91 19.51 -10.59
N ILE A 151 -1.08 19.44 -9.57
CA ILE A 151 0.13 20.26 -9.47
C ILE A 151 1.20 19.67 -10.37
N THR A 152 1.90 20.52 -11.11
CA THR A 152 2.90 20.15 -12.11
C THR A 152 4.29 20.61 -11.80
N ASP A 153 4.44 21.80 -11.17
CA ASP A 153 5.74 22.40 -10.89
C ASP A 153 5.73 23.20 -9.60
N TYR A 154 6.90 23.31 -8.98
CA TYR A 154 7.12 24.26 -7.90
C TYR A 154 7.45 25.67 -8.44
N LYS A 155 7.02 26.67 -7.70
CA LYS A 155 7.51 28.06 -7.85
C LYS A 155 8.77 28.20 -7.02
N THR A 156 9.84 28.72 -7.64
CA THR A 156 11.15 28.87 -6.99
C THR A 156 11.65 30.29 -7.15
N GLU A 157 12.05 30.90 -6.05
CA GLU A 157 12.68 32.22 -6.03
C GLU A 157 13.94 32.14 -5.15
N ASN A 158 15.09 32.57 -5.71
CA ASN A 158 16.38 32.57 -5.00
C ASN A 158 16.72 31.21 -4.32
N GLY A 159 16.43 30.11 -5.01
CA GLY A 159 16.69 28.76 -4.51
C GLY A 159 15.71 28.27 -3.42
N LYS A 160 14.64 29.01 -3.13
CA LYS A 160 13.59 28.63 -2.19
C LYS A 160 12.29 28.36 -2.92
N ILE A 161 11.55 27.36 -2.46
CA ILE A 161 10.21 27.09 -2.95
C ILE A 161 9.26 28.10 -2.32
N THR A 162 8.50 28.83 -3.16
CA THR A 162 7.55 29.87 -2.78
C THR A 162 6.10 29.50 -3.11
N GLY A 163 5.87 28.28 -3.62
CA GLY A 163 4.55 27.81 -3.98
C GLY A 163 4.61 26.73 -5.06
N ALA A 164 3.52 26.62 -5.80
CA ALA A 164 3.40 25.68 -6.90
C ALA A 164 2.39 26.14 -7.94
N VAL A 165 2.47 25.58 -9.14
CA VAL A 165 1.49 25.77 -10.20
C VAL A 165 0.88 24.46 -10.63
N GLY A 166 -0.33 24.52 -11.18
CA GLY A 166 -1.03 23.35 -11.65
C GLY A 166 -2.26 23.69 -12.49
N PHE A 167 -3.06 22.70 -12.79
CA PHE A 167 -4.28 22.88 -13.56
C PHE A 167 -5.44 22.05 -13.02
N GLY A 168 -6.65 22.50 -13.30
CA GLY A 168 -7.88 21.76 -13.04
C GLY A 168 -7.98 20.54 -13.95
N VAL A 169 -8.27 19.36 -13.38
CA VAL A 169 -8.40 18.12 -14.16
C VAL A 169 -9.71 18.12 -14.96
N ASN A 170 -10.76 18.69 -14.38
CA ASN A 170 -12.11 18.71 -14.96
C ASN A 170 -12.53 20.09 -15.47
N GLU A 171 -11.70 21.13 -15.24
CA GLU A 171 -12.01 22.52 -15.53
C GLU A 171 -10.84 23.18 -16.24
N ASP A 172 -11.13 24.16 -17.09
CA ASP A 172 -10.11 24.93 -17.81
C ASP A 172 -9.54 26.07 -16.93
N ILE A 173 -8.91 25.69 -15.82
CA ILE A 173 -8.33 26.58 -14.82
C ILE A 173 -6.84 26.27 -14.66
N PHE A 174 -6.03 27.34 -14.69
CA PHE A 174 -4.64 27.30 -14.25
C PHE A 174 -4.56 27.86 -12.82
N TYR A 175 -3.97 27.08 -11.92
CA TYR A 175 -3.78 27.44 -10.51
C TYR A 175 -2.35 27.97 -10.31
N ASP A 176 -2.25 29.18 -9.78
CA ASP A 176 -1.01 29.83 -9.36
C ASP A 176 -1.08 30.03 -7.85
N ILE A 177 -0.34 29.20 -7.10
CA ILE A 177 -0.46 29.08 -5.64
C ILE A 177 0.81 29.56 -4.98
N ASP A 178 0.71 30.61 -4.17
CA ASP A 178 1.77 31.08 -3.29
C ASP A 178 1.66 30.40 -1.93
N ALA A 179 2.79 29.91 -1.38
CA ALA A 179 2.84 29.27 -0.09
C ALA A 179 4.18 29.52 0.63
N GLU A 180 4.14 29.70 1.95
CA GLU A 180 5.34 29.84 2.79
C GLU A 180 6.07 28.49 2.94
N ALA A 181 5.30 27.39 2.99
CA ALA A 181 5.83 26.04 3.03
C ALA A 181 5.05 25.11 2.10
N VAL A 182 5.76 24.15 1.49
CA VAL A 182 5.15 23.16 0.59
C VAL A 182 5.51 21.75 1.06
N LEU A 183 4.47 20.92 1.27
CA LEU A 183 4.61 19.49 1.59
C LEU A 183 4.25 18.66 0.37
N CYS A 184 5.22 17.92 -0.17
CA CYS A 184 4.99 16.94 -1.23
C CYS A 184 4.53 15.61 -0.65
N ALA A 185 3.26 15.27 -0.83
CA ALA A 185 2.62 14.05 -0.35
C ALA A 185 2.01 13.22 -1.49
N THR A 186 2.63 13.24 -2.67
CA THR A 186 2.12 12.65 -3.92
C THR A 186 2.16 11.13 -3.98
N GLY A 187 2.80 10.49 -3.00
CA GLY A 187 2.90 9.02 -2.92
C GLY A 187 3.88 8.41 -3.92
N GLY A 188 3.86 7.10 -4.02
CA GLY A 188 4.76 6.32 -4.87
C GLY A 188 4.40 6.36 -6.35
N ALA A 189 5.40 6.21 -7.23
CA ALA A 189 5.27 6.29 -8.68
C ALA A 189 4.82 4.95 -9.32
N ALA A 190 3.73 4.36 -8.84
CA ALA A 190 3.25 3.06 -9.31
C ALA A 190 2.92 3.03 -10.81
N GLY A 191 2.49 4.15 -11.37
CA GLY A 191 2.08 4.28 -12.78
C GLY A 191 3.23 4.25 -13.79
N LEU A 192 4.50 4.28 -13.35
CA LEU A 192 5.67 4.10 -14.22
C LEU A 192 5.80 2.67 -14.72
N TYR A 193 5.30 1.71 -13.98
CA TYR A 193 5.48 0.30 -14.28
C TYR A 193 4.26 -0.26 -15.02
N ARG A 194 4.51 -0.89 -16.16
CA ARG A 194 3.48 -1.62 -16.89
C ARG A 194 3.42 -3.06 -16.37
N PRO A 195 2.22 -3.61 -16.13
CA PRO A 195 2.09 -5.03 -15.85
C PRO A 195 2.62 -5.85 -17.05
N ASN A 196 3.48 -6.83 -16.78
CA ASN A 196 3.96 -7.75 -17.83
C ASN A 196 2.91 -8.80 -18.24
N ASN A 197 1.76 -8.81 -17.58
CA ASN A 197 0.66 -9.70 -17.89
C ASN A 197 -0.30 -9.02 -18.88
N PRO A 198 -0.52 -9.57 -20.10
CA PRO A 198 -1.44 -8.99 -21.05
C PRO A 198 -2.89 -8.85 -20.57
N GLY A 199 -3.31 -9.67 -19.59
CA GLY A 199 -4.62 -9.57 -18.94
C GLY A 199 -4.76 -8.44 -17.92
N PHE A 200 -3.66 -7.73 -17.59
CA PHE A 200 -3.66 -6.63 -16.66
C PHE A 200 -3.42 -5.29 -17.38
N SER A 201 -4.38 -4.41 -17.27
CA SER A 201 -4.24 -3.02 -17.67
C SER A 201 -3.86 -2.15 -16.46
N ARG A 202 -3.50 -0.88 -16.70
CA ARG A 202 -3.30 0.12 -15.64
C ARG A 202 -4.46 0.20 -14.66
N HIS A 203 -5.69 -0.06 -15.10
CA HIS A 203 -6.89 -0.03 -14.27
C HIS A 203 -6.98 -1.19 -13.26
N LYS A 204 -6.18 -2.23 -13.43
CA LYS A 204 -6.13 -3.40 -12.54
C LYS A 204 -4.92 -3.38 -11.62
N MET A 205 -4.45 -2.22 -11.23
CA MET A 205 -3.40 -2.05 -10.24
C MET A 205 -4.02 -1.76 -8.86
N TRP A 206 -3.38 -2.25 -7.81
CA TRP A 206 -3.77 -1.93 -6.43
C TRP A 206 -3.47 -0.49 -6.05
N TYR A 207 -2.31 0.02 -6.51
CA TYR A 207 -1.89 1.39 -6.28
C TYR A 207 -2.42 2.32 -7.37
N PRO A 208 -2.52 3.64 -7.09
CA PRO A 208 -3.02 4.62 -8.06
C PRO A 208 -2.22 4.57 -9.38
N PRO A 209 -2.85 4.19 -10.50
CA PRO A 209 -2.14 3.98 -11.76
C PRO A 209 -1.68 5.28 -12.44
N PHE A 210 -2.24 6.41 -12.03
CA PHE A 210 -1.90 7.73 -12.58
C PHE A 210 -0.81 8.46 -11.78
N ASN A 211 -0.23 7.82 -10.76
CA ASN A 211 0.96 8.32 -10.08
C ASN A 211 2.19 7.95 -10.89
N THR A 212 2.61 8.86 -11.77
CA THR A 212 3.67 8.63 -12.76
C THR A 212 5.01 9.28 -12.40
N GLY A 213 5.19 9.66 -11.13
CA GLY A 213 6.45 10.20 -10.63
C GLY A 213 6.60 11.73 -10.73
N ALA A 214 5.50 12.45 -11.01
CA ALA A 214 5.55 13.92 -11.10
C ALA A 214 6.10 14.57 -9.81
N GLY A 215 5.69 14.08 -8.62
CA GLY A 215 6.23 14.60 -7.35
C GLY A 215 7.74 14.38 -7.20
N TYR A 216 8.26 13.26 -7.69
CA TYR A 216 9.71 13.02 -7.72
C TYR A 216 10.41 13.96 -8.70
N ALA A 217 9.85 14.12 -9.90
CA ALA A 217 10.40 15.03 -10.90
C ALA A 217 10.45 16.48 -10.40
N MET A 218 9.36 16.97 -9.81
CA MET A 218 9.33 18.31 -9.22
C MET A 218 10.42 18.50 -8.15
N GLY A 219 10.60 17.51 -7.26
CA GLY A 219 11.66 17.55 -6.25
C GLY A 219 13.05 17.63 -6.87
N LEU A 220 13.36 16.72 -7.80
CA LEU A 220 14.66 16.67 -8.48
C LEU A 220 14.96 17.97 -9.26
N LEU A 221 13.99 18.47 -10.01
CA LEU A 221 14.13 19.71 -10.78
C LEU A 221 14.34 20.95 -9.91
N SER A 222 13.88 20.88 -8.65
CA SER A 222 14.08 21.95 -7.66
C SER A 222 15.34 21.75 -6.79
N GLY A 223 16.18 20.76 -7.11
CA GLY A 223 17.43 20.49 -6.41
C GLY A 223 17.30 19.70 -5.10
N ALA A 224 16.16 19.06 -4.86
CA ALA A 224 15.98 18.21 -3.67
C ALA A 224 16.84 16.93 -3.76
N GLU A 225 17.48 16.57 -2.67
CA GLU A 225 18.11 15.26 -2.51
C GLU A 225 17.04 14.18 -2.39
N MET A 226 17.23 13.08 -3.10
CA MET A 226 16.30 11.95 -3.12
C MET A 226 16.97 10.72 -2.54
N THR A 227 16.20 9.94 -1.78
CA THR A 227 16.67 8.68 -1.20
C THR A 227 15.81 7.53 -1.64
N THR A 228 16.35 6.32 -1.56
CA THR A 228 15.63 5.04 -1.75
C THR A 228 15.06 4.79 -3.14
N PHE A 229 15.57 5.44 -4.19
CA PHE A 229 15.20 5.14 -5.58
C PHE A 229 15.61 3.74 -6.02
N GLU A 230 16.60 3.14 -5.36
CA GLU A 230 17.04 1.76 -5.56
C GLU A 230 15.98 0.76 -5.09
N MET A 231 15.10 1.19 -4.19
CA MET A 231 14.10 0.33 -3.58
C MET A 231 12.80 0.35 -4.35
N ARG A 232 12.40 -0.82 -4.82
CA ARG A 232 11.09 -1.03 -5.42
C ARG A 232 10.31 -2.05 -4.60
N PHE A 233 9.31 -1.58 -3.88
CA PHE A 233 8.43 -2.48 -3.14
C PHE A 233 7.42 -3.15 -4.07
N ILE A 234 7.42 -4.49 -4.06
CA ILE A 234 6.43 -5.32 -4.75
C ILE A 234 5.94 -6.38 -3.79
N ALA A 235 4.63 -6.45 -3.56
CA ALA A 235 4.02 -7.55 -2.83
C ALA A 235 3.65 -8.70 -3.77
N LEU A 236 3.75 -9.94 -3.29
CA LEU A 236 3.28 -11.11 -4.02
C LEU A 236 1.77 -11.03 -4.27
N ARG A 237 1.37 -11.40 -5.48
CA ARG A 237 -0.04 -11.47 -5.88
C ARG A 237 -0.34 -12.84 -6.46
N CYS A 238 -1.51 -13.34 -6.13
CA CYS A 238 -2.05 -14.48 -6.84
C CYS A 238 -2.48 -14.05 -8.25
N LYS A 239 -2.38 -14.97 -9.20
CA LYS A 239 -2.83 -14.73 -10.58
C LYS A 239 -4.25 -14.17 -10.59
N ASP A 240 -4.49 -13.22 -11.48
CA ASP A 240 -5.78 -12.58 -11.71
C ASP A 240 -6.31 -11.74 -10.51
N THR A 241 -5.44 -11.37 -9.57
CA THR A 241 -5.74 -10.42 -8.49
C THR A 241 -4.87 -9.18 -8.57
N ILE A 242 -5.38 -8.07 -8.03
CA ILE A 242 -4.64 -6.81 -7.88
C ILE A 242 -4.25 -6.55 -6.41
N ALA A 243 -4.95 -7.20 -5.48
CA ALA A 243 -4.68 -7.10 -4.05
C ALA A 243 -3.45 -7.95 -3.64
N PRO A 244 -2.80 -7.67 -2.50
CA PRO A 244 -1.62 -8.40 -2.02
C PRO A 244 -2.00 -9.78 -1.45
N THR A 245 -2.76 -10.56 -2.22
CA THR A 245 -3.33 -11.86 -1.83
C THR A 245 -2.26 -12.89 -1.48
N GLY A 246 -1.10 -12.83 -2.14
CA GLY A 246 0.02 -13.71 -1.83
C GLY A 246 0.58 -13.47 -0.43
N THR A 247 0.80 -12.20 -0.07
CA THR A 247 1.29 -11.84 1.27
C THR A 247 0.28 -12.22 2.36
N ILE A 248 -1.02 -12.07 2.08
CA ILE A 248 -2.07 -12.47 3.01
C ILE A 248 -2.04 -13.98 3.27
N ALA A 249 -1.93 -14.80 2.21
CA ALA A 249 -1.85 -16.25 2.35
C ALA A 249 -0.61 -16.69 3.16
N GLN A 250 0.53 -16.05 2.93
CA GLN A 250 1.73 -16.30 3.72
C GLN A 250 1.57 -15.93 5.20
N GLY A 251 0.81 -14.89 5.48
CA GLY A 251 0.48 -14.45 6.85
C GLY A 251 -0.31 -15.50 7.65
N VAL A 252 -0.96 -16.44 6.99
CA VAL A 252 -1.66 -17.59 7.62
C VAL A 252 -0.91 -18.91 7.41
N GLY A 253 0.37 -18.87 7.05
CA GLY A 253 1.22 -20.06 6.97
C GLY A 253 1.26 -20.76 5.60
N ALA A 254 0.68 -20.19 4.55
CA ALA A 254 0.83 -20.75 3.21
C ALA A 254 2.30 -20.73 2.77
N ARG A 255 2.77 -21.85 2.21
CA ARG A 255 4.16 -22.04 1.77
C ARG A 255 4.31 -21.77 0.27
N GLN A 256 5.44 -21.18 -0.12
CA GLN A 256 5.77 -21.01 -1.52
C GLN A 256 6.38 -22.29 -2.08
N VAL A 257 5.82 -22.80 -3.17
CA VAL A 257 6.31 -23.99 -3.86
C VAL A 257 6.47 -23.73 -5.35
N ASN A 258 7.45 -24.38 -5.97
CA ASN A 258 7.70 -24.34 -7.41
C ASN A 258 6.78 -25.32 -8.18
N ALA A 259 6.97 -25.45 -9.49
CA ALA A 259 6.18 -26.34 -10.33
C ALA A 259 6.35 -27.82 -9.98
N HIS A 260 7.47 -28.19 -9.38
CA HIS A 260 7.79 -29.57 -8.95
C HIS A 260 7.18 -29.89 -7.57
N GLY A 261 6.68 -28.87 -6.85
CA GLY A 261 6.11 -28.99 -5.52
C GLY A 261 7.12 -28.78 -4.39
N ASP A 262 8.36 -28.39 -4.71
CA ASP A 262 9.40 -28.14 -3.72
C ASP A 262 9.17 -26.80 -3.03
N ILE A 263 9.36 -26.78 -1.72
CA ILE A 263 9.30 -25.54 -0.91
C ILE A 263 10.64 -24.82 -1.11
N TYR A 264 10.63 -23.66 -1.76
CA TYR A 264 11.83 -22.90 -2.07
C TYR A 264 12.07 -21.67 -1.21
N GLU A 265 11.07 -21.21 -0.44
CA GLU A 265 11.13 -19.95 0.29
C GLU A 265 12.30 -19.87 1.28
N THR A 266 12.73 -20.98 1.88
CA THR A 266 13.87 -21.04 2.79
C THR A 266 15.22 -20.84 2.10
N LYS A 267 15.31 -21.14 0.80
CA LYS A 267 16.51 -20.93 -0.02
C LYS A 267 16.83 -19.44 -0.18
N TYR A 268 15.80 -18.58 -0.25
CA TYR A 268 15.95 -17.15 -0.56
C TYR A 268 15.68 -16.25 0.64
N GLY A 269 14.99 -16.73 1.67
CA GLY A 269 14.61 -16.01 2.87
C GLY A 269 13.10 -15.71 2.95
N LEU A 270 12.68 -15.20 4.12
CA LEU A 270 11.26 -15.11 4.49
C LEU A 270 10.73 -13.69 4.58
N THR A 271 11.54 -12.66 4.32
CA THR A 271 11.02 -11.29 4.23
C THR A 271 10.18 -11.11 2.96
N THR A 272 9.37 -10.06 2.91
CA THR A 272 8.52 -9.82 1.74
C THR A 272 9.33 -9.69 0.46
N SER A 273 10.43 -8.96 0.49
CA SER A 273 11.30 -8.74 -0.67
C SER A 273 12.00 -10.04 -1.10
N GLN A 274 12.53 -10.81 -0.15
CA GLN A 274 13.18 -12.10 -0.42
C GLN A 274 12.22 -13.12 -1.02
N ARG A 275 10.98 -13.17 -0.56
CA ARG A 275 9.95 -14.07 -1.12
C ARG A 275 9.58 -13.72 -2.56
N VAL A 276 9.54 -12.42 -2.90
CA VAL A 276 9.34 -11.96 -4.28
C VAL A 276 10.55 -12.34 -5.13
N TYR A 277 11.75 -12.06 -4.64
CA TYR A 277 13.01 -12.42 -5.30
C TYR A 277 13.09 -13.92 -5.60
N GLY A 278 12.81 -14.76 -4.60
CA GLY A 278 12.80 -16.21 -4.76
C GLY A 278 11.81 -16.67 -5.84
N THR A 279 10.62 -16.07 -5.91
CA THR A 279 9.66 -16.38 -6.98
C THR A 279 10.19 -16.02 -8.37
N VAL A 280 10.89 -14.89 -8.49
CA VAL A 280 11.51 -14.48 -9.77
C VAL A 280 12.61 -15.44 -10.15
N MET A 281 13.48 -15.81 -9.21
CA MET A 281 14.61 -16.72 -9.47
C MET A 281 14.13 -18.12 -9.86
N GLU A 282 13.18 -18.73 -9.14
CA GLU A 282 12.60 -20.03 -9.52
C GLU A 282 12.01 -20.01 -10.94
N ASN A 283 11.35 -18.91 -11.34
CA ASN A 283 10.85 -18.78 -12.71
C ASN A 283 11.98 -18.64 -13.74
N ARG A 284 13.06 -17.92 -13.43
CA ARG A 284 14.24 -17.75 -14.31
C ARG A 284 15.02 -19.06 -14.48
N GLU A 285 15.10 -19.86 -13.42
CA GLU A 285 15.76 -21.17 -13.41
C GLU A 285 14.93 -22.28 -14.10
N GLY A 286 13.72 -21.95 -14.59
CA GLY A 286 12.85 -22.91 -15.25
C GLY A 286 11.97 -23.74 -14.31
N ASN A 287 12.04 -23.51 -13.00
CA ASN A 287 11.25 -24.22 -11.97
C ASN A 287 9.84 -23.68 -11.82
N GLY A 288 9.46 -22.61 -12.55
CA GLY A 288 8.12 -22.03 -12.53
C GLY A 288 7.10 -22.83 -13.35
N PRO A 289 5.80 -22.52 -13.18
CA PRO A 289 5.27 -21.45 -12.35
C PRO A 289 5.27 -21.79 -10.86
N CYS A 290 5.41 -20.73 -10.03
CA CYS A 290 5.34 -20.87 -8.57
C CYS A 290 3.91 -20.80 -8.05
N TYR A 291 3.69 -21.41 -6.90
CA TYR A 291 2.36 -21.53 -6.27
C TYR A 291 2.41 -21.24 -4.76
N LEU A 292 1.27 -20.90 -4.19
CA LEU A 292 1.04 -20.91 -2.75
C LEU A 292 0.33 -22.20 -2.36
N ARG A 293 0.93 -22.96 -1.47
CA ARG A 293 0.36 -24.17 -0.90
C ARG A 293 -0.29 -23.81 0.43
N THR A 294 -1.58 -24.04 0.56
CA THR A 294 -2.36 -23.84 1.79
C THR A 294 -2.63 -25.13 2.54
N GLU A 295 -2.08 -26.26 2.07
CA GLU A 295 -2.17 -27.54 2.80
C GLU A 295 -1.43 -27.44 4.14
N GLY A 296 -2.08 -27.91 5.21
CA GLY A 296 -1.51 -27.89 6.55
C GLY A 296 -1.82 -26.65 7.38
N ILE A 297 -2.52 -25.64 6.83
CA ILE A 297 -3.07 -24.57 7.66
C ILE A 297 -4.28 -25.06 8.45
N SER A 298 -4.54 -24.46 9.62
CA SER A 298 -5.71 -24.80 10.43
C SER A 298 -7.02 -24.33 9.78
N LYS A 299 -8.15 -24.88 10.22
CA LYS A 299 -9.48 -24.43 9.76
C LYS A 299 -9.73 -22.96 10.08
N GLU A 300 -9.22 -22.48 11.20
CA GLU A 300 -9.31 -21.08 11.60
C GLU A 300 -8.51 -20.19 10.65
N GLN A 301 -7.27 -20.57 10.35
CA GLN A 301 -6.44 -19.88 9.36
C GLN A 301 -7.06 -19.89 7.95
N GLU A 302 -7.72 -20.99 7.56
CA GLU A 302 -8.46 -21.07 6.31
C GLU A 302 -9.62 -20.08 6.28
N GLN A 303 -10.37 -19.95 7.38
CA GLN A 303 -11.46 -18.99 7.50
C GLN A 303 -10.98 -17.55 7.47
N ASP A 304 -9.88 -17.24 8.15
CA ASP A 304 -9.26 -15.92 8.16
C ASP A 304 -8.79 -15.52 6.75
N LEU A 305 -8.14 -16.46 6.05
CA LEU A 305 -7.73 -16.27 4.67
C LEU A 305 -8.92 -16.01 3.75
N TYR A 306 -9.98 -16.78 3.92
CA TYR A 306 -11.19 -16.65 3.14
C TYR A 306 -11.87 -15.29 3.35
N LYS A 307 -12.03 -14.84 4.59
CA LYS A 307 -12.57 -13.52 4.92
C LYS A 307 -11.72 -12.40 4.31
N ALA A 308 -10.39 -12.47 4.47
CA ALA A 308 -9.49 -11.49 3.89
C ALA A 308 -9.58 -11.42 2.36
N TYR A 309 -9.70 -12.56 1.70
CA TYR A 309 -9.84 -12.62 0.24
C TYR A 309 -11.20 -12.11 -0.25
N LEU A 310 -12.28 -12.37 0.46
CA LEU A 310 -13.59 -11.80 0.15
C LEU A 310 -13.58 -10.27 0.23
N ASN A 311 -12.90 -9.72 1.23
CA ASN A 311 -12.81 -8.28 1.39
C ASN A 311 -11.93 -7.62 0.32
N MET A 312 -10.79 -8.24 -0.03
CA MET A 312 -9.80 -7.59 -0.89
C MET A 312 -9.89 -7.97 -2.37
N ALA A 313 -10.46 -9.11 -2.70
CA ALA A 313 -10.60 -9.61 -4.06
C ALA A 313 -11.91 -10.41 -4.23
N PRO A 314 -13.08 -9.83 -3.96
CA PRO A 314 -14.34 -10.58 -3.90
C PRO A 314 -14.66 -11.32 -5.19
N SER A 315 -14.59 -10.65 -6.32
CA SER A 315 -14.93 -11.26 -7.63
C SER A 315 -14.05 -12.46 -7.97
N GLN A 316 -12.75 -12.37 -7.67
CA GLN A 316 -11.82 -13.47 -7.93
C GLN A 316 -11.99 -14.60 -6.94
N THR A 317 -12.25 -14.29 -5.67
CA THR A 317 -12.51 -15.29 -4.63
C THR A 317 -13.75 -16.11 -4.96
N LEU A 318 -14.83 -15.48 -5.40
CA LEU A 318 -16.05 -16.17 -5.85
C LEU A 318 -15.78 -17.10 -7.04
N LYS A 319 -15.02 -16.65 -8.04
CA LYS A 319 -14.59 -17.48 -9.18
C LYS A 319 -13.77 -18.69 -8.74
N TRP A 320 -12.86 -18.51 -7.80
CA TRP A 320 -12.07 -19.62 -7.26
C TRP A 320 -12.93 -20.63 -6.49
N MET A 321 -13.92 -20.15 -5.72
CA MET A 321 -14.85 -21.02 -5.02
C MET A 321 -15.73 -21.81 -5.99
N GLU A 322 -16.23 -21.17 -7.02
CA GLU A 322 -17.03 -21.81 -8.05
C GLU A 322 -16.24 -22.90 -8.77
N ALA A 323 -15.01 -22.59 -9.19
CA ALA A 323 -14.08 -23.55 -9.74
C ALA A 323 -13.82 -24.72 -8.77
N ALA A 324 -13.71 -24.45 -7.46
CA ALA A 324 -13.55 -25.45 -6.41
C ALA A 324 -14.75 -26.37 -6.29
N ARG A 325 -15.97 -25.83 -6.35
CA ARG A 325 -17.22 -26.61 -6.31
C ARG A 325 -17.33 -27.52 -7.53
N VAL A 326 -17.01 -27.02 -8.72
CA VAL A 326 -16.98 -27.82 -9.95
C VAL A 326 -15.97 -28.96 -9.84
N LEU A 327 -14.77 -28.68 -9.31
CA LEU A 327 -13.75 -29.71 -9.10
C LEU A 327 -14.15 -30.76 -8.06
N ARG A 328 -14.80 -30.36 -6.95
CA ARG A 328 -15.37 -31.31 -5.97
C ARG A 328 -16.45 -32.20 -6.59
N LYS A 329 -17.30 -31.64 -7.44
CA LYS A 329 -18.31 -32.40 -8.16
C LYS A 329 -17.69 -33.41 -9.12
N LYS A 330 -16.67 -33.01 -9.88
CA LYS A 330 -15.89 -33.88 -10.77
C LYS A 330 -15.08 -34.95 -10.02
N ARG A 331 -14.57 -34.65 -8.80
CA ARG A 331 -13.87 -35.65 -7.97
C ARG A 331 -14.78 -36.77 -7.42
N ARG A 332 -16.09 -36.54 -7.30
CA ARG A 332 -17.08 -37.57 -6.95
C ARG A 332 -17.38 -38.50 -8.12
N ASP A 333 -17.11 -38.04 -9.35
CA ASP A 333 -17.21 -38.86 -10.57
C ASP A 333 -15.88 -39.68 -10.72
N ARG A 334 -15.95 -40.99 -10.59
CA ARG A 334 -14.81 -41.93 -10.56
C ARG A 334 -13.89 -41.80 -11.77
N ARG A 335 -14.38 -41.30 -12.92
CA ARG A 335 -13.62 -41.09 -14.17
C ARG A 335 -12.55 -40.02 -14.09
N TYR A 336 -12.61 -39.09 -13.11
CA TYR A 336 -11.66 -37.98 -12.96
C TYR A 336 -10.62 -38.17 -11.84
N ARG A 337 -10.67 -39.30 -11.10
CA ARG A 337 -9.72 -39.57 -10.00
C ARG A 337 -8.25 -39.68 -10.45
N ALA A 338 -7.98 -40.10 -11.67
CA ALA A 338 -6.62 -40.30 -12.18
C ALA A 338 -5.87 -39.02 -12.55
N ILE A 339 -6.57 -37.98 -12.98
CA ILE A 339 -5.98 -36.72 -13.49
C ILE A 339 -5.63 -35.76 -12.35
N TYR A 340 -6.27 -35.86 -11.21
CA TYR A 340 -6.20 -34.84 -10.15
C TYR A 340 -5.39 -35.22 -8.90
N ARG A 341 -4.74 -36.38 -8.85
CA ARG A 341 -3.85 -36.74 -7.73
C ARG A 341 -2.62 -35.84 -7.57
N ARG A 342 -2.33 -34.93 -8.52
CA ARG A 342 -1.17 -34.03 -8.52
C ARG A 342 -1.49 -32.54 -8.51
N ARG A 343 -2.76 -32.12 -8.41
CA ARG A 343 -3.12 -30.70 -8.36
C ARG A 343 -3.96 -30.38 -7.14
N THR A 344 -3.29 -30.28 -6.01
CA THR A 344 -3.78 -29.55 -4.86
C THR A 344 -3.97 -28.07 -5.22
N TYR A 345 -4.92 -27.40 -4.59
CA TYR A 345 -5.20 -25.98 -4.80
C TYR A 345 -3.96 -25.12 -4.60
N SER A 346 -3.20 -24.94 -5.62
CA SER A 346 -2.08 -24.01 -5.65
C SER A 346 -2.51 -22.78 -6.42
N GLN A 347 -2.55 -21.65 -5.74
CA GLN A 347 -2.74 -20.36 -6.38
C GLN A 347 -1.44 -19.99 -7.10
N ARG A 348 -1.51 -19.81 -8.42
CA ARG A 348 -0.36 -19.48 -9.23
C ARG A 348 0.18 -18.10 -8.86
N LEU A 349 1.40 -18.04 -8.39
CA LEU A 349 2.13 -16.80 -8.15
C LEU A 349 2.71 -16.31 -9.49
N LEU A 350 2.34 -15.13 -9.90
CA LEU A 350 2.98 -14.46 -11.01
C LEU A 350 4.04 -13.52 -10.45
N GLY A 351 5.26 -14.03 -10.39
CA GLY A 351 6.45 -13.21 -10.31
C GLY A 351 6.95 -13.00 -11.76
N ARG A 352 6.47 -11.97 -12.43
CA ARG A 352 7.13 -11.41 -13.60
C ARG A 352 7.35 -9.94 -13.35
N GLN A 353 8.60 -9.53 -13.55
CA GLN A 353 9.03 -8.13 -13.56
C GLN A 353 8.36 -7.35 -14.69
#